data_d98b9830f67bd25665268c4d22d5f072
#
_entry.id   d98b9830f67bd25665268c4d22d5f072
#
_cell.length_a   1.000
_cell.length_b   1.000
_cell.length_c   1.000
_cell.angle_alpha   90.00
_cell.angle_beta   90.00
_cell.angle_gamma   90.00
#
_symmetry.space_group_name_H-M   'P 1'
#
loop_
_entity.id
_entity.type
_entity.pdbx_description
1 polymer ?
#
loop_
_entity_poly.entity_id
_entity_poly.type
_entity_poly.pdbx_seq_one_letter_code
_entity_poly.pdbx_strand_id
1 'polypeptide(L)'
;MEAYAVLVTMVGKGIHMARNQIILAVVIFLCFNFPAVAQVDLSGSWASKNHEDALERGAGPNPGDFTGVPFNESGRAKALGYSQSELSMPERICAFYSQWHMMIGTFGVKIWNETDPVTGKTVAWVVGAWEDRAQMTIWMDGRPHPSNYAPHSQAGFTSGVWEGDVLTATTTHMLTGYLRRNGVMTSNQATMTTHFIRHGDMLTLASQLDDPIYLSEPYYITRTFMNTTNLMNSGGPPCIPGDEGVAEGTVPHYLPGKNPLVDEMPKLYNIPREAALGGPETMYPAFRDKLKDKFTIPPKCTRNCGVPAPAN
;
A
#
# COMPACT_ATOMS: atom_id res chain seq x y z
N MET A 1 75.95 -4.17 39.35
CA MET A 1 74.57 -4.75 39.52
C MET A 1 73.47 -3.74 39.31
N GLU A 2 73.65 -2.47 39.61
CA GLU A 2 72.60 -1.43 39.46
C GLU A 2 72.19 -1.10 37.97
N ALA A 3 73.17 -1.12 37.04
CA ALA A 3 72.88 -0.82 35.62
C ALA A 3 71.94 -1.85 34.93
N TYR A 4 72.02 -3.13 35.39
CA TYR A 4 71.21 -4.21 34.84
C TYR A 4 69.75 -4.11 35.32
N ALA A 5 69.55 -3.68 36.57
CA ALA A 5 68.18 -3.47 37.10
C ALA A 5 67.46 -2.33 36.44
N VAL A 6 68.16 -1.24 36.09
CA VAL A 6 67.55 -0.08 35.38
C VAL A 6 67.18 -0.43 33.95
N LEU A 7 67.99 -1.23 33.25
CA LEU A 7 67.71 -1.66 31.88
C LEU A 7 66.49 -2.57 31.80
N VAL A 8 66.36 -3.53 32.73
CA VAL A 8 65.20 -4.45 32.80
C VAL A 8 63.90 -3.69 33.11
N THR A 9 63.98 -2.65 33.97
CA THR A 9 62.83 -1.84 34.34
C THR A 9 62.36 -0.93 33.17
N MET A 10 63.28 -0.40 32.39
CA MET A 10 62.97 0.39 31.21
C MET A 10 62.37 -0.44 30.07
N VAL A 11 62.90 -1.62 29.82
CA VAL A 11 62.38 -2.56 28.81
C VAL A 11 60.99 -3.06 29.22
N GLY A 12 60.76 -3.38 30.50
CA GLY A 12 59.44 -3.78 31.01
C GLY A 12 58.38 -2.69 30.84
N LYS A 13 58.73 -1.41 31.14
CA LYS A 13 57.79 -0.26 30.91
C LYS A 13 57.49 -0.04 29.43
N GLY A 14 58.47 -0.20 28.54
CA GLY A 14 58.27 -0.08 27.09
C GLY A 14 57.31 -1.13 26.55
N ILE A 15 57.43 -2.40 27.00
CA ILE A 15 56.57 -3.50 26.60
C ILE A 15 55.11 -3.28 27.09
N HIS A 16 54.93 -2.77 28.30
CA HIS A 16 53.58 -2.46 28.82
C HIS A 16 52.92 -1.28 28.08
N MET A 17 53.68 -0.24 27.73
CA MET A 17 53.17 0.86 26.93
C MET A 17 52.76 0.42 25.52
N ALA A 18 53.59 -0.37 24.84
CA ALA A 18 53.27 -0.91 23.53
C ALA A 18 52.03 -1.83 23.54
N ARG A 19 51.90 -2.68 24.56
CA ARG A 19 50.74 -3.54 24.74
C ARG A 19 49.45 -2.74 24.93
N ASN A 20 49.48 -1.69 25.75
CA ASN A 20 48.31 -0.84 25.99
C ASN A 20 47.92 -0.03 24.74
N GLN A 21 48.89 0.43 23.95
CA GLN A 21 48.64 1.10 22.68
C GLN A 21 48.02 0.16 21.64
N ILE A 22 48.47 -1.10 21.59
CA ILE A 22 47.89 -2.10 20.70
C ILE A 22 46.46 -2.42 21.12
N ILE A 23 46.18 -2.61 22.42
CA ILE A 23 44.85 -2.85 22.94
C ILE A 23 43.91 -1.66 22.60
N LEU A 24 44.40 -0.44 22.83
CA LEU A 24 43.64 0.78 22.50
C LEU A 24 43.33 0.86 20.99
N ALA A 25 44.30 0.57 20.13
CA ALA A 25 44.12 0.56 18.68
C ALA A 25 43.12 -0.52 18.24
N VAL A 26 43.15 -1.73 18.84
CA VAL A 26 42.19 -2.80 18.56
C VAL A 26 40.79 -2.41 19.03
N VAL A 27 40.65 -1.80 20.20
CA VAL A 27 39.34 -1.33 20.70
C VAL A 27 38.79 -0.22 19.78
N ILE A 28 39.59 0.74 19.36
CA ILE A 28 39.20 1.78 18.42
C ILE A 28 38.79 1.15 17.08
N PHE A 29 39.58 0.19 16.55
CA PHE A 29 39.27 -0.48 15.30
C PHE A 29 37.96 -1.29 15.38
N LEU A 30 37.68 -1.94 16.51
CA LEU A 30 36.43 -2.65 16.76
C LEU A 30 35.23 -1.68 16.86
N CYS A 31 35.41 -0.51 17.44
CA CYS A 31 34.36 0.52 17.53
C CYS A 31 33.98 1.13 16.17
N PHE A 32 34.94 1.16 15.21
CA PHE A 32 34.66 1.68 13.87
C PHE A 32 34.03 0.66 12.90
N ASN A 33 33.96 -0.62 13.28
CA ASN A 33 33.42 -1.67 12.42
C ASN A 33 31.95 -2.02 12.71
N PHE A 34 31.26 -1.27 13.58
CA PHE A 34 29.81 -1.37 13.62
C PHE A 34 29.26 -0.65 12.39
N PRO A 35 28.59 -1.36 11.46
CA PRO A 35 27.87 -0.68 10.40
C PRO A 35 26.85 0.23 11.11
N ALA A 36 27.02 1.52 11.01
CA ALA A 36 25.95 2.46 11.31
C ALA A 36 24.89 2.20 10.23
N VAL A 37 23.90 1.38 10.56
CA VAL A 37 22.73 1.23 9.71
C VAL A 37 21.99 2.57 9.80
N ALA A 38 22.35 3.48 8.90
CA ALA A 38 21.60 4.70 8.71
C ALA A 38 20.22 4.29 8.19
N GLN A 39 19.18 4.52 8.97
CA GLN A 39 17.82 4.32 8.51
C GLN A 39 17.60 5.20 7.28
N VAL A 40 16.98 4.62 6.26
CA VAL A 40 16.64 5.36 5.04
C VAL A 40 15.63 6.45 5.40
N ASP A 41 15.91 7.69 5.02
CA ASP A 41 14.95 8.77 5.18
C ASP A 41 13.85 8.65 4.13
N LEU A 42 12.62 8.44 4.56
CA LEU A 42 11.44 8.38 3.70
C LEU A 42 10.76 9.73 3.54
N SER A 43 11.22 10.78 4.26
CA SER A 43 10.61 12.10 4.23
C SER A 43 10.60 12.68 2.81
N GLY A 44 9.51 13.35 2.48
CA GLY A 44 9.38 14.04 1.21
C GLY A 44 7.98 14.01 0.63
N SER A 45 7.86 14.60 -0.53
CA SER A 45 6.66 14.56 -1.35
C SER A 45 6.91 13.63 -2.52
N TRP A 46 6.01 12.70 -2.74
CA TRP A 46 6.15 11.59 -3.66
C TRP A 46 5.00 11.60 -4.66
N ALA A 47 5.26 12.01 -5.90
CA ALA A 47 4.28 12.01 -6.98
C ALA A 47 4.11 10.62 -7.57
N SER A 48 2.88 10.19 -7.81
CA SER A 48 2.60 8.90 -8.43
C SER A 48 3.04 8.84 -9.88
N LYS A 49 3.55 7.69 -10.32
CA LYS A 49 3.81 7.41 -11.74
C LYS A 49 2.51 6.97 -12.40
N ASN A 50 1.73 7.93 -12.87
CA ASN A 50 0.35 7.72 -13.34
C ASN A 50 0.20 6.81 -14.55
N HIS A 51 1.27 6.55 -15.31
CA HIS A 51 1.24 5.58 -16.42
C HIS A 51 1.32 4.12 -15.94
N GLU A 52 1.72 3.89 -14.70
CA GLU A 52 1.67 2.59 -14.08
C GLU A 52 0.26 2.37 -13.53
N ASP A 53 -0.37 1.26 -13.92
CA ASP A 53 -1.68 0.84 -13.40
C ASP A 53 -2.78 1.92 -13.48
N ALA A 54 -2.79 2.69 -14.57
CA ALA A 54 -3.69 3.82 -14.76
C ALA A 54 -5.18 3.46 -14.54
N LEU A 55 -5.59 2.23 -14.88
CA LEU A 55 -6.95 1.74 -14.68
C LEU A 55 -7.34 1.58 -13.20
N GLU A 56 -6.36 1.41 -12.32
CA GLU A 56 -6.61 1.26 -10.87
C GLU A 56 -6.48 2.58 -10.10
N ARG A 57 -5.97 3.62 -10.76
CA ARG A 57 -5.86 4.97 -10.21
C ARG A 57 -7.10 5.78 -10.62
N GLY A 58 -7.46 6.75 -9.83
CA GLY A 58 -8.61 7.62 -10.14
C GLY A 58 -9.94 6.89 -10.04
N ALA A 59 -10.65 6.81 -11.15
CA ALA A 59 -12.00 6.22 -11.20
C ALA A 59 -12.03 4.72 -10.87
N GLY A 60 -10.89 4.04 -10.98
CA GLY A 60 -10.78 2.59 -10.79
C GLY A 60 -11.22 1.78 -12.01
N PRO A 61 -11.12 0.45 -11.93
CA PRO A 61 -11.55 -0.44 -13.00
C PRO A 61 -13.06 -0.37 -13.25
N ASN A 62 -13.48 -0.78 -14.45
CA ASN A 62 -14.90 -0.84 -14.77
C ASN A 62 -15.65 -1.86 -13.91
N PRO A 63 -16.95 -1.66 -13.64
CA PRO A 63 -17.78 -2.71 -13.09
C PRO A 63 -17.69 -3.99 -13.96
N GLY A 64 -17.53 -5.13 -13.28
CA GLY A 64 -17.36 -6.40 -14.00
C GLY A 64 -15.93 -6.68 -14.48
N ASP A 65 -14.96 -5.82 -14.20
CA ASP A 65 -13.52 -6.13 -14.37
C ASP A 65 -12.95 -6.68 -13.08
N PHE A 66 -13.04 -7.98 -12.93
CA PHE A 66 -12.54 -8.69 -11.73
C PHE A 66 -11.28 -9.51 -12.02
N THR A 67 -10.69 -9.31 -13.17
CA THR A 67 -9.48 -10.03 -13.61
C THR A 67 -8.37 -9.94 -12.56
N GLY A 68 -7.86 -11.09 -12.16
CA GLY A 68 -6.75 -11.22 -11.20
C GLY A 68 -7.09 -10.93 -9.75
N VAL A 69 -8.36 -10.69 -9.40
CA VAL A 69 -8.75 -10.49 -8.00
C VAL A 69 -8.93 -11.83 -7.31
N PRO A 70 -8.17 -12.17 -6.27
CA PRO A 70 -8.24 -13.46 -5.59
C PRO A 70 -9.41 -13.53 -4.60
N PHE A 71 -10.61 -13.13 -4.98
CA PHE A 71 -11.76 -13.20 -4.10
C PHE A 71 -12.37 -14.60 -3.98
N ASN A 72 -12.92 -14.91 -2.82
CA ASN A 72 -13.76 -16.08 -2.57
C ASN A 72 -15.22 -15.83 -3.00
N GLU A 73 -16.12 -16.77 -2.72
CA GLU A 73 -17.54 -16.63 -3.08
C GLU A 73 -18.19 -15.39 -2.45
N SER A 74 -17.88 -15.08 -1.21
CA SER A 74 -18.43 -13.90 -0.51
C SER A 74 -18.00 -12.59 -1.15
N GLY A 75 -16.69 -12.48 -1.47
CA GLY A 75 -16.14 -11.31 -2.19
C GLY A 75 -16.75 -11.17 -3.59
N ARG A 76 -16.90 -12.28 -4.31
CA ARG A 76 -17.55 -12.32 -5.63
C ARG A 76 -19.01 -11.88 -5.57
N ALA A 77 -19.77 -12.41 -4.62
CA ALA A 77 -21.17 -12.02 -4.46
C ALA A 77 -21.32 -10.54 -4.16
N LYS A 78 -20.45 -9.99 -3.31
CA LYS A 78 -20.40 -8.55 -3.00
C LYS A 78 -20.12 -7.70 -4.24
N ALA A 79 -19.10 -8.06 -5.01
CA ALA A 79 -18.68 -7.35 -6.21
C ALA A 79 -19.75 -7.41 -7.32
N LEU A 80 -20.38 -8.55 -7.52
CA LEU A 80 -21.46 -8.71 -8.50
C LEU A 80 -22.72 -7.91 -8.16
N GLY A 81 -22.97 -7.63 -6.89
CA GLY A 81 -24.10 -6.83 -6.44
C GLY A 81 -23.82 -5.33 -6.46
N TYR A 82 -22.59 -4.89 -6.66
CA TYR A 82 -22.21 -3.50 -6.55
C TYR A 82 -22.89 -2.60 -7.58
N SER A 83 -23.40 -1.47 -7.12
CA SER A 83 -23.92 -0.39 -7.96
C SER A 83 -23.02 0.83 -7.82
N GLN A 84 -22.72 1.48 -8.94
CA GLN A 84 -22.10 2.80 -8.94
C GLN A 84 -23.11 3.92 -8.62
N SER A 85 -24.36 3.57 -8.28
CA SER A 85 -25.30 4.56 -7.81
C SER A 85 -24.75 5.29 -6.59
N GLU A 86 -25.12 6.52 -6.46
CA GLU A 86 -24.68 7.41 -5.39
C GLU A 86 -24.87 6.83 -3.98
N LEU A 87 -25.92 6.03 -3.81
CA LEU A 87 -26.28 5.40 -2.54
C LEU A 87 -25.30 4.32 -2.06
N SER A 88 -24.58 3.69 -2.97
CA SER A 88 -23.61 2.64 -2.63
C SER A 88 -22.17 3.15 -2.52
N MET A 89 -21.92 4.41 -2.84
CA MET A 89 -20.59 5.00 -2.82
C MET A 89 -20.24 5.58 -1.44
N PRO A 90 -19.24 5.02 -0.73
CA PRO A 90 -18.81 5.54 0.57
C PRO A 90 -18.44 7.03 0.54
N GLU A 91 -18.00 7.56 -0.59
CA GLU A 91 -17.65 8.96 -0.76
C GLU A 91 -18.84 9.90 -0.50
N ARG A 92 -20.05 9.46 -0.77
CA ARG A 92 -21.27 10.26 -0.57
C ARG A 92 -21.58 10.51 0.89
N ILE A 93 -21.21 9.60 1.76
CA ILE A 93 -21.38 9.74 3.20
C ILE A 93 -20.09 10.19 3.90
N CYS A 94 -19.12 10.69 3.13
CA CYS A 94 -17.79 11.06 3.63
C CYS A 94 -17.07 9.90 4.35
N ALA A 95 -17.39 8.67 4.03
CA ALA A 95 -16.62 7.53 4.46
C ALA A 95 -15.36 7.44 3.58
N PHE A 96 -14.22 7.67 4.20
CA PHE A 96 -12.95 7.66 3.49
C PHE A 96 -12.56 6.25 3.09
N TYR A 97 -11.72 6.18 2.07
CA TYR A 97 -11.12 4.92 1.65
C TYR A 97 -10.28 4.31 2.77
N SER A 98 -10.23 2.99 2.83
CA SER A 98 -9.30 2.28 3.71
C SER A 98 -7.85 2.60 3.36
N GLN A 99 -6.93 2.25 4.25
CA GLN A 99 -5.48 2.44 4.01
C GLN A 99 -4.99 1.74 2.73
N TRP A 100 -5.60 0.62 2.36
CA TRP A 100 -5.30 -0.03 1.09
C TRP A 100 -5.48 0.92 -0.09
N HIS A 101 -6.61 1.62 -0.16
CA HIS A 101 -6.88 2.54 -1.26
C HIS A 101 -5.94 3.75 -1.24
N MET A 102 -5.56 4.22 -0.06
CA MET A 102 -4.56 5.29 0.07
C MET A 102 -3.22 4.90 -0.55
N MET A 103 -2.80 3.64 -0.41
CA MET A 103 -1.55 3.13 -1.01
C MET A 103 -1.58 3.16 -2.55
N ILE A 104 -2.73 3.24 -3.18
CA ILE A 104 -2.84 3.44 -4.63
C ILE A 104 -2.27 4.80 -5.04
N GLY A 105 -2.35 5.81 -4.18
CA GLY A 105 -1.65 7.07 -4.32
C GLY A 105 -1.98 7.83 -5.59
N THR A 106 -3.27 8.03 -5.86
CA THR A 106 -3.76 8.70 -7.09
C THR A 106 -3.09 10.06 -7.33
N PHE A 107 -2.90 10.84 -6.25
CA PHE A 107 -2.29 12.18 -6.30
C PHE A 107 -0.91 12.24 -5.65
N GLY A 108 -0.34 11.09 -5.32
CA GLY A 108 0.90 11.00 -4.59
C GLY A 108 0.70 10.90 -3.07
N VAL A 109 1.82 10.85 -2.37
CA VAL A 109 1.86 10.78 -0.91
C VAL A 109 2.92 11.73 -0.37
N LYS A 110 2.68 12.27 0.82
CA LYS A 110 3.65 13.02 1.59
C LYS A 110 4.04 12.22 2.82
N ILE A 111 5.33 12.07 3.05
CA ILE A 111 5.84 11.30 4.18
C ILE A 111 6.69 12.22 5.05
N TRP A 112 6.49 12.13 6.35
CA TRP A 112 7.31 12.82 7.35
C TRP A 112 7.44 11.94 8.60
N ASN A 113 8.42 12.22 9.42
CA ASN A 113 8.61 11.54 10.68
C ASN A 113 8.20 12.43 11.85
N GLU A 114 7.76 11.80 12.92
CA GLU A 114 7.58 12.40 14.22
C GLU A 114 8.67 11.90 15.16
N THR A 115 9.29 12.81 15.88
CA THR A 115 10.41 12.52 16.77
C THR A 115 10.04 12.83 18.23
N ASP A 116 10.52 11.99 19.12
CA ASP A 116 10.47 12.28 20.54
C ASP A 116 11.34 13.52 20.86
N PRO A 117 10.79 14.56 21.46
CA PRO A 117 11.49 15.84 21.66
C PRO A 117 12.64 15.74 22.67
N VAL A 118 12.69 14.70 23.49
CA VAL A 118 13.71 14.49 24.52
C VAL A 118 14.87 13.66 23.97
N THR A 119 14.55 12.57 23.28
CA THR A 119 15.55 11.59 22.79
C THR A 119 15.97 11.83 21.34
N GLY A 120 15.22 12.61 20.57
CA GLY A 120 15.43 12.80 19.13
C GLY A 120 15.14 11.55 18.29
N LYS A 121 14.63 10.47 18.88
CA LYS A 121 14.31 9.24 18.14
C LYS A 121 13.01 9.37 17.37
N THR A 122 12.97 8.81 16.18
CA THR A 122 11.73 8.69 15.40
C THR A 122 10.77 7.76 16.14
N VAL A 123 9.61 8.29 16.52
CA VAL A 123 8.54 7.53 17.18
C VAL A 123 7.46 7.08 16.21
N ALA A 124 7.31 7.81 15.10
CA ALA A 124 6.38 7.42 14.04
C ALA A 124 6.83 7.97 12.68
N TRP A 125 6.42 7.27 11.63
CA TRP A 125 6.34 7.80 10.28
C TRP A 125 4.88 8.08 9.95
N VAL A 126 4.61 9.22 9.35
CA VAL A 126 3.26 9.58 8.92
C VAL A 126 3.23 9.64 7.41
N VAL A 127 2.29 8.92 6.83
CA VAL A 127 2.03 8.92 5.39
C VAL A 127 0.69 9.62 5.18
N GLY A 128 0.75 10.85 4.69
CA GLY A 128 -0.40 11.63 4.28
C GLY A 128 -0.67 11.38 2.80
N ALA A 129 -1.92 11.18 2.47
CA ALA A 129 -2.34 11.07 1.09
C ALA A 129 -3.30 12.21 0.75
N TRP A 130 -3.96 12.04 -0.34
CA TRP A 130 -4.97 12.94 -0.87
C TRP A 130 -5.88 13.55 0.21
N GLU A 131 -5.93 14.86 0.25
CA GLU A 131 -6.85 15.66 1.08
C GLU A 131 -6.73 15.48 2.60
N ASP A 132 -5.59 15.04 3.10
CA ASP A 132 -5.32 14.82 4.54
C ASP A 132 -6.33 13.90 5.27
N ARG A 133 -7.12 13.14 4.51
CA ARG A 133 -8.27 12.40 5.07
C ARG A 133 -7.94 11.02 5.61
N ALA A 134 -6.86 10.41 5.15
CA ALA A 134 -6.50 9.05 5.52
C ALA A 134 -5.02 8.95 5.86
N GLN A 135 -4.59 9.70 6.88
CA GLN A 135 -3.20 9.62 7.34
C GLN A 135 -2.93 8.26 7.99
N MET A 136 -1.87 7.60 7.52
CA MET A 136 -1.34 6.42 8.18
C MET A 136 -0.24 6.85 9.14
N THR A 137 -0.40 6.57 10.42
CA THR A 137 0.66 6.73 11.41
C THR A 137 1.30 5.38 11.67
N ILE A 138 2.54 5.21 11.25
CA ILE A 138 3.33 3.99 11.40
C ILE A 138 4.15 4.12 12.68
N TRP A 139 3.71 3.48 13.75
CA TRP A 139 4.39 3.53 15.04
C TRP A 139 5.68 2.73 15.03
N MET A 140 6.78 3.35 15.47
CA MET A 140 8.14 2.77 15.45
C MET A 140 8.65 2.40 16.85
N ASP A 141 7.84 2.60 17.88
CA ASP A 141 8.23 2.39 19.28
C ASP A 141 7.97 0.96 19.80
N GLY A 142 7.56 0.06 18.91
CA GLY A 142 7.33 -1.35 19.26
C GLY A 142 6.04 -1.59 20.07
N ARG A 143 5.12 -0.61 20.12
CA ARG A 143 3.86 -0.80 20.80
C ARG A 143 3.05 -1.94 20.17
N PRO A 144 2.35 -2.75 20.99
CA PRO A 144 1.54 -3.85 20.47
C PRO A 144 0.33 -3.33 19.71
N HIS A 145 -0.15 -4.12 18.74
CA HIS A 145 -1.44 -3.87 18.12
C HIS A 145 -2.57 -3.93 19.16
N PRO A 146 -3.65 -3.17 18.95
CA PRO A 146 -4.82 -3.23 19.81
C PRO A 146 -5.42 -4.64 19.87
N SER A 147 -6.22 -4.92 20.88
CA SER A 147 -6.93 -6.20 20.96
C SER A 147 -7.97 -6.31 19.83
N ASN A 148 -8.35 -7.52 19.44
CA ASN A 148 -9.33 -7.76 18.38
C ASN A 148 -10.73 -7.13 18.67
N TYR A 149 -10.96 -6.67 19.87
CA TYR A 149 -12.21 -5.99 20.29
C TYR A 149 -12.09 -4.45 20.26
N ALA A 150 -10.92 -3.92 19.89
CA ALA A 150 -10.74 -2.48 19.80
C ALA A 150 -11.54 -1.90 18.63
N PRO A 151 -11.97 -0.63 18.71
CA PRO A 151 -12.65 0.02 17.61
C PRO A 151 -11.81 0.06 16.34
N HIS A 152 -12.46 -0.16 15.21
CA HIS A 152 -11.87 -0.01 13.89
C HIS A 152 -11.98 1.45 13.41
N SER A 153 -11.05 1.87 12.58
CA SER A 153 -11.06 3.21 11.98
C SER A 153 -10.67 3.17 10.51
N GLN A 154 -10.86 4.27 9.78
CA GLN A 154 -10.42 4.38 8.39
C GLN A 154 -8.90 4.23 8.27
N ALA A 155 -8.16 4.80 9.20
CA ALA A 155 -6.71 4.70 9.25
C ALA A 155 -6.21 3.33 9.73
N GLY A 156 -7.01 2.61 10.49
CA GLY A 156 -6.57 1.41 11.19
C GLY A 156 -5.53 1.73 12.26
N PHE A 157 -4.77 0.71 12.64
CA PHE A 157 -3.59 0.83 13.49
C PHE A 157 -2.39 0.22 12.76
N THR A 158 -1.30 0.99 12.67
CA THR A 158 -0.12 0.54 11.93
C THR A 158 1.12 0.61 12.83
N SER A 159 1.88 -0.48 12.87
CA SER A 159 3.22 -0.51 13.46
C SER A 159 4.25 -0.82 12.37
N GLY A 160 5.48 -0.34 12.56
CA GLY A 160 6.56 -0.51 11.59
C GLY A 160 7.83 -1.08 12.20
N VAL A 161 8.57 -1.82 11.39
CA VAL A 161 9.89 -2.35 11.71
C VAL A 161 10.81 -2.12 10.52
N TRP A 162 12.05 -1.69 10.79
CA TRP A 162 13.10 -1.64 9.77
C TRP A 162 13.77 -2.99 9.59
N GLU A 163 13.83 -3.45 8.36
CA GLU A 163 14.54 -4.65 7.93
C GLU A 163 15.61 -4.23 6.90
N GLY A 164 16.80 -3.89 7.38
CA GLY A 164 17.81 -3.22 6.56
C GLY A 164 17.31 -1.83 6.11
N ASP A 165 17.23 -1.63 4.81
CA ASP A 165 16.78 -0.37 4.18
C ASP A 165 15.27 -0.34 3.86
N VAL A 166 14.53 -1.36 4.26
CA VAL A 166 13.10 -1.49 4.01
C VAL A 166 12.32 -1.24 5.29
N LEU A 167 11.37 -0.32 5.26
CA LEU A 167 10.38 -0.18 6.33
C LEU A 167 9.19 -1.09 6.03
N THR A 168 9.01 -2.11 6.87
CA THR A 168 7.84 -3.00 6.84
C THR A 168 6.79 -2.51 7.82
N ALA A 169 5.62 -2.15 7.32
CA ALA A 169 4.50 -1.64 8.09
C ALA A 169 3.33 -2.63 8.06
N THR A 170 2.80 -2.99 9.24
CA THR A 170 1.63 -3.87 9.38
C THR A 170 0.46 -3.07 9.89
N THR A 171 -0.68 -3.12 9.18
CA THR A 171 -1.91 -2.39 9.51
C THR A 171 -3.04 -3.37 9.81
N THR A 172 -3.73 -3.14 10.92
CA THR A 172 -4.93 -3.87 11.36
C THR A 172 -6.02 -2.88 11.75
N HIS A 173 -7.19 -3.35 12.17
CA HIS A 173 -8.30 -2.51 12.65
C HIS A 173 -8.79 -1.48 11.64
N MET A 174 -8.68 -1.80 10.36
CA MET A 174 -9.25 -0.98 9.29
C MET A 174 -10.77 -1.18 9.23
N LEU A 175 -11.49 -0.15 8.85
CA LEU A 175 -12.89 -0.29 8.46
C LEU A 175 -12.98 -0.97 7.09
N THR A 176 -14.16 -1.52 6.81
CA THR A 176 -14.50 -2.01 5.46
C THR A 176 -14.28 -0.90 4.42
N GLY A 177 -13.65 -1.23 3.31
CA GLY A 177 -13.35 -0.27 2.26
C GLY A 177 -13.23 -0.92 0.89
N TYR A 178 -12.82 -0.16 -0.11
CA TYR A 178 -12.57 -0.69 -1.44
C TYR A 178 -11.19 -1.36 -1.52
N LEU A 179 -11.17 -2.56 -2.10
CA LEU A 179 -9.97 -3.14 -2.70
C LEU A 179 -9.76 -2.54 -4.09
N ARG A 180 -10.85 -2.50 -4.88
CA ARG A 180 -10.96 -1.81 -6.17
C ARG A 180 -12.30 -1.06 -6.22
N ARG A 181 -12.30 0.14 -6.80
CA ARG A 181 -13.49 1.02 -6.88
C ARG A 181 -14.63 0.50 -7.77
N ASN A 182 -14.61 -0.73 -8.14
CA ASN A 182 -15.64 -1.40 -8.94
C ASN A 182 -16.49 -2.40 -8.14
N GLY A 183 -16.51 -2.25 -6.83
CA GLY A 183 -17.30 -3.10 -5.93
C GLY A 183 -16.53 -4.24 -5.27
N VAL A 184 -15.25 -4.41 -5.60
CA VAL A 184 -14.39 -5.34 -4.87
C VAL A 184 -13.99 -4.69 -3.56
N MET A 185 -14.44 -5.28 -2.44
CA MET A 185 -14.31 -4.70 -1.11
C MET A 185 -13.27 -5.43 -0.25
N THR A 186 -12.79 -4.74 0.77
CA THR A 186 -12.07 -5.33 1.90
C THR A 186 -12.98 -5.38 3.11
N SER A 187 -12.80 -6.40 3.97
CA SER A 187 -13.50 -6.48 5.25
C SER A 187 -12.75 -5.73 6.34
N ASN A 188 -13.41 -5.56 7.49
CA ASN A 188 -12.78 -5.03 8.69
C ASN A 188 -11.86 -6.05 9.41
N GLN A 189 -11.79 -7.29 8.93
CA GLN A 189 -10.86 -8.31 9.42
C GLN A 189 -9.58 -8.38 8.57
N ALA A 190 -9.48 -7.53 7.55
CA ALA A 190 -8.31 -7.49 6.70
C ALA A 190 -7.07 -7.00 7.46
N THR A 191 -5.93 -7.58 7.11
CA THR A 191 -4.60 -7.13 7.55
C THR A 191 -3.81 -6.73 6.33
N MET A 192 -3.13 -5.59 6.40
CA MET A 192 -2.29 -5.10 5.31
C MET A 192 -0.84 -5.03 5.76
N THR A 193 0.06 -5.55 4.95
CA THR A 193 1.52 -5.38 5.11
C THR A 193 2.04 -4.56 3.94
N THR A 194 2.75 -3.48 4.22
CA THR A 194 3.34 -2.60 3.20
C THR A 194 4.83 -2.45 3.42
N HIS A 195 5.62 -2.72 2.39
CA HIS A 195 7.05 -2.48 2.36
C HIS A 195 7.32 -1.16 1.66
N PHE A 196 8.00 -0.25 2.35
CA PHE A 196 8.45 1.03 1.83
C PHE A 196 9.91 0.89 1.40
N ILE A 197 10.16 0.95 0.11
CA ILE A 197 11.47 0.70 -0.50
C ILE A 197 11.89 1.95 -1.27
N ARG A 198 12.89 2.65 -0.75
CA ARG A 198 13.41 3.86 -1.40
C ARG A 198 14.68 3.56 -2.19
N HIS A 199 14.72 3.97 -3.45
CA HIS A 199 15.89 3.95 -4.32
C HIS A 199 16.15 5.34 -4.88
N GLY A 200 16.98 6.11 -4.19
CA GLY A 200 17.26 7.50 -4.57
C GLY A 200 15.99 8.35 -4.59
N ASP A 201 15.60 8.83 -5.77
CA ASP A 201 14.40 9.63 -5.99
C ASP A 201 13.14 8.81 -6.29
N MET A 202 13.21 7.50 -6.16
CA MET A 202 12.05 6.62 -6.30
C MET A 202 11.68 5.97 -4.98
N LEU A 203 10.39 5.86 -4.73
CA LEU A 203 9.79 5.13 -3.62
C LEU A 203 8.84 4.09 -4.20
N THR A 204 9.09 2.82 -3.89
CA THR A 204 8.17 1.72 -4.21
C THR A 204 7.45 1.28 -2.95
N LEU A 205 6.13 1.24 -2.99
CA LEU A 205 5.28 0.61 -2.00
C LEU A 205 4.86 -0.75 -2.53
N ALA A 206 5.27 -1.80 -1.85
CA ALA A 206 4.81 -3.16 -2.13
C ALA A 206 3.87 -3.58 -1.01
N SER A 207 2.59 -3.74 -1.33
CA SER A 207 1.55 -4.00 -0.34
C SER A 207 0.91 -5.36 -0.57
N GLN A 208 0.71 -6.08 0.52
CA GLN A 208 -0.05 -7.32 0.61
C GLN A 208 -1.29 -7.08 1.46
N LEU A 209 -2.42 -7.57 1.02
CA LEU A 209 -3.65 -7.58 1.79
C LEU A 209 -4.13 -9.02 1.98
N ASP A 210 -4.31 -9.39 3.24
CA ASP A 210 -4.92 -10.66 3.67
C ASP A 210 -6.31 -10.37 4.22
N ASP A 211 -7.34 -10.95 3.61
CA ASP A 211 -8.73 -10.75 4.04
C ASP A 211 -9.45 -12.10 4.11
N PRO A 212 -9.67 -12.64 5.31
CA PRO A 212 -10.28 -13.96 5.49
C PRO A 212 -11.77 -14.01 5.09
N ILE A 213 -12.42 -12.84 4.94
CA ILE A 213 -13.85 -12.76 4.63
C ILE A 213 -14.08 -12.74 3.11
N TYR A 214 -13.26 -12.00 2.35
CA TYR A 214 -13.52 -11.74 0.95
C TYR A 214 -12.47 -12.33 0.00
N LEU A 215 -11.29 -12.71 0.48
CA LEU A 215 -10.21 -13.23 -0.36
C LEU A 215 -9.98 -14.73 -0.11
N SER A 216 -9.60 -15.45 -1.15
CA SER A 216 -9.17 -16.86 -1.09
C SER A 216 -7.66 -17.00 -0.90
N GLU A 217 -6.90 -15.97 -1.26
CA GLU A 217 -5.45 -15.86 -1.15
C GLU A 217 -5.07 -14.38 -1.03
N PRO A 218 -3.86 -14.05 -0.56
CA PRO A 218 -3.41 -12.67 -0.41
C PRO A 218 -3.42 -11.91 -1.74
N TYR A 219 -3.83 -10.66 -1.70
CA TYR A 219 -3.76 -9.74 -2.85
C TYR A 219 -2.53 -8.85 -2.75
N TYR A 220 -1.74 -8.82 -3.82
CA TYR A 220 -0.51 -8.05 -3.88
C TYR A 220 -0.61 -6.92 -4.89
N ILE A 221 -0.05 -5.77 -4.52
CA ILE A 221 0.04 -4.61 -5.39
C ILE A 221 1.36 -3.89 -5.15
N THR A 222 1.95 -3.35 -6.21
CA THR A 222 3.11 -2.46 -6.11
C THR A 222 2.77 -1.11 -6.74
N ARG A 223 3.30 -0.03 -6.17
CA ARG A 223 3.15 1.33 -6.69
C ARG A 223 4.47 2.06 -6.57
N THR A 224 4.84 2.75 -7.64
CA THR A 224 6.06 3.56 -7.67
C THR A 224 5.71 5.03 -7.66
N PHE A 225 6.50 5.77 -6.92
CA PHE A 225 6.40 7.21 -6.77
C PHE A 225 7.76 7.86 -7.06
N MET A 226 7.75 9.10 -7.51
CA MET A 226 8.94 9.91 -7.74
C MET A 226 8.99 11.06 -6.75
N ASN A 227 10.15 11.33 -6.20
CA ASN A 227 10.36 12.51 -5.37
C ASN A 227 10.04 13.78 -6.16
N THR A 228 9.35 14.71 -5.53
CA THR A 228 8.94 15.96 -6.16
C THR A 228 8.89 17.09 -5.14
N THR A 229 9.18 18.31 -5.59
CA THR A 229 8.97 19.52 -4.79
C THR A 229 7.58 20.12 -4.96
N ASN A 230 6.82 19.66 -5.96
CA ASN A 230 5.56 20.26 -6.41
C ASN A 230 4.35 19.32 -6.19
N LEU A 231 4.33 18.56 -5.11
CA LEU A 231 3.14 17.81 -4.79
C LEU A 231 2.02 18.79 -4.41
N MET A 232 1.00 18.86 -5.24
CA MET A 232 -0.22 19.57 -4.89
C MET A 232 -0.96 18.77 -3.81
N ASN A 233 -0.58 19.01 -2.58
CA ASN A 233 -1.34 18.61 -1.41
C ASN A 233 -2.36 19.71 -1.13
N SER A 234 -3.33 19.86 -2.01
CA SER A 234 -4.44 20.74 -1.73
C SER A 234 -5.30 20.01 -0.70
N GLY A 235 -5.27 20.46 0.53
CA GLY A 235 -6.35 20.17 1.45
C GLY A 235 -7.64 20.52 0.74
N GLY A 236 -8.43 19.52 0.32
CA GLY A 236 -9.72 19.75 -0.27
C GLY A 236 -10.67 20.40 0.76
N PRO A 237 -11.77 20.98 0.31
CA PRO A 237 -12.80 21.45 1.23
C PRO A 237 -13.29 20.30 2.12
N PRO A 238 -13.74 20.58 3.35
CA PRO A 238 -14.33 19.56 4.20
C PRO A 238 -15.40 18.79 3.42
N CYS A 239 -15.39 17.48 3.53
CA CYS A 239 -16.43 16.66 2.91
C CYS A 239 -17.78 16.97 3.61
N ILE A 240 -18.80 17.21 2.82
CA ILE A 240 -20.16 17.37 3.30
C ILE A 240 -20.94 16.14 2.82
N PRO A 241 -21.52 15.33 3.72
CA PRO A 241 -22.33 14.20 3.32
C PRO A 241 -23.47 14.67 2.40
N GLY A 242 -23.63 14.02 1.25
CA GLY A 242 -24.76 14.27 0.37
C GLY A 242 -26.02 13.66 0.98
N ASP A 243 -27.05 14.47 1.16
CA ASP A 243 -28.40 13.97 1.46
C ASP A 243 -29.09 13.65 0.13
N GLU A 244 -28.85 12.46 -0.35
CA GLU A 244 -29.55 11.97 -1.53
C GLU A 244 -30.75 11.19 -1.04
N GLY A 245 -31.92 11.83 -1.03
CA GLY A 245 -33.17 11.20 -0.63
C GLY A 245 -33.35 9.86 -1.35
N VAL A 246 -33.24 8.77 -0.57
CA VAL A 246 -33.46 7.42 -1.10
C VAL A 246 -34.96 7.23 -1.27
N ALA A 247 -35.39 6.91 -2.48
CA ALA A 247 -36.77 6.52 -2.69
C ALA A 247 -37.12 5.30 -1.84
N GLU A 248 -38.29 5.31 -1.20
CA GLU A 248 -38.74 4.21 -0.36
C GLU A 248 -38.67 2.88 -1.15
N GLY A 249 -38.15 1.83 -0.54
CA GLY A 249 -37.95 0.51 -1.15
C GLY A 249 -36.75 0.39 -2.07
N THR A 250 -35.91 1.41 -2.18
CA THR A 250 -34.65 1.33 -2.95
C THR A 250 -33.56 0.66 -2.12
N VAL A 251 -32.82 -0.26 -2.71
CA VAL A 251 -31.60 -0.85 -2.13
C VAL A 251 -30.38 -0.40 -2.92
N PRO A 252 -29.25 -0.08 -2.25
CA PRO A 252 -28.07 0.47 -2.91
C PRO A 252 -27.19 -0.60 -3.58
N HIS A 253 -27.78 -1.69 -4.04
CA HIS A 253 -27.08 -2.77 -4.73
C HIS A 253 -28.06 -3.58 -5.59
N TYR A 254 -27.52 -4.35 -6.51
CA TYR A 254 -28.31 -5.27 -7.32
C TYR A 254 -28.40 -6.65 -6.65
N LEU A 255 -29.50 -7.34 -6.90
CA LEU A 255 -29.62 -8.76 -6.56
C LEU A 255 -28.65 -9.59 -7.41
N PRO A 256 -28.22 -10.76 -6.91
CA PRO A 256 -27.34 -11.66 -7.65
C PRO A 256 -27.87 -11.94 -9.06
N GLY A 257 -27.02 -11.80 -10.07
CA GLY A 257 -27.36 -12.00 -11.48
C GLY A 257 -28.28 -10.94 -12.11
N LYS A 258 -28.63 -9.87 -11.40
CA LYS A 258 -29.48 -8.78 -11.90
C LYS A 258 -28.75 -7.48 -12.18
N ASN A 259 -27.42 -7.44 -11.94
CA ASN A 259 -26.63 -6.26 -12.19
C ASN A 259 -26.28 -6.12 -13.68
N PRO A 260 -26.82 -5.14 -14.40
CA PRO A 260 -26.55 -4.95 -15.82
C PRO A 260 -25.15 -4.40 -16.08
N LEU A 261 -24.53 -3.72 -15.09
CA LEU A 261 -23.26 -3.03 -15.24
C LEU A 261 -22.08 -4.01 -15.41
N VAL A 262 -22.19 -5.23 -14.87
CA VAL A 262 -21.11 -6.22 -14.96
C VAL A 262 -20.88 -6.76 -16.38
N ASP A 263 -21.80 -6.53 -17.28
CA ASP A 263 -21.71 -6.95 -18.68
C ASP A 263 -21.21 -5.82 -19.61
N GLU A 264 -21.10 -4.60 -19.12
CA GLU A 264 -20.67 -3.45 -19.92
C GLU A 264 -19.21 -3.58 -20.37
N MET A 265 -18.31 -3.86 -19.43
CA MET A 265 -16.88 -4.02 -19.72
C MET A 265 -16.60 -5.16 -20.71
N PRO A 266 -17.12 -6.38 -20.54
CA PRO A 266 -16.98 -7.44 -21.53
C PRO A 266 -17.42 -7.05 -22.92
N LYS A 267 -18.57 -6.39 -23.05
CA LYS A 267 -19.10 -5.92 -24.33
C LYS A 267 -18.25 -4.82 -24.95
N LEU A 268 -17.82 -3.86 -24.13
CA LEU A 268 -17.06 -2.70 -24.57
C LEU A 268 -15.70 -3.09 -25.15
N TYR A 269 -15.03 -4.01 -24.49
CA TYR A 269 -13.67 -4.45 -24.87
C TYR A 269 -13.64 -5.76 -25.65
N ASN A 270 -14.81 -6.33 -25.94
CA ASN A 270 -14.94 -7.59 -26.66
C ASN A 270 -14.17 -8.74 -25.98
N ILE A 271 -14.28 -8.80 -24.67
CA ILE A 271 -13.64 -9.81 -23.81
C ILE A 271 -14.70 -10.85 -23.43
N PRO A 272 -14.36 -12.15 -23.41
CA PRO A 272 -15.26 -13.17 -22.88
C PRO A 272 -15.73 -12.80 -21.48
N ARG A 273 -17.05 -12.86 -21.24
CA ARG A 273 -17.65 -12.54 -19.94
C ARG A 273 -17.00 -13.29 -18.79
N GLU A 274 -16.72 -14.57 -18.97
CA GLU A 274 -16.04 -15.41 -18.00
C GLU A 274 -14.60 -14.97 -17.70
N ALA A 275 -13.93 -14.30 -18.65
CA ALA A 275 -12.61 -13.72 -18.42
C ALA A 275 -12.70 -12.41 -17.60
N ALA A 276 -13.66 -11.56 -17.92
CA ALA A 276 -13.86 -10.30 -17.20
C ALA A 276 -14.30 -10.53 -15.75
N LEU A 277 -15.30 -11.40 -15.54
CA LEU A 277 -15.85 -11.72 -14.22
C LEU A 277 -15.04 -12.80 -13.48
N GLY A 278 -14.00 -13.34 -14.11
CA GLY A 278 -13.09 -14.29 -13.46
C GLY A 278 -12.30 -13.62 -12.34
N GLY A 279 -11.92 -14.40 -11.36
CA GLY A 279 -11.13 -13.95 -10.22
C GLY A 279 -9.69 -14.48 -10.29
N PRO A 280 -9.22 -15.23 -9.27
CA PRO A 280 -7.85 -15.73 -9.21
C PRO A 280 -7.51 -16.65 -10.38
N GLU A 281 -8.47 -17.40 -10.91
CA GLU A 281 -8.27 -18.31 -12.03
C GLU A 281 -7.76 -17.62 -13.29
N THR A 282 -8.04 -16.34 -13.49
CA THR A 282 -7.61 -15.58 -14.67
C THR A 282 -6.10 -15.33 -14.71
N MET A 283 -5.42 -15.50 -13.60
CA MET A 283 -3.97 -15.38 -13.50
C MET A 283 -3.23 -16.61 -14.04
N TYR A 284 -3.92 -17.75 -14.18
CA TYR A 284 -3.29 -19.01 -14.55
C TYR A 284 -3.37 -19.29 -16.06
N PRO A 285 -2.27 -19.76 -16.67
CA PRO A 285 -2.24 -20.06 -18.12
C PRO A 285 -3.33 -21.03 -18.57
N ALA A 286 -3.63 -22.06 -17.76
CA ALA A 286 -4.65 -23.05 -18.07
C ALA A 286 -6.06 -22.44 -18.25
N PHE A 287 -6.37 -21.36 -17.52
CA PHE A 287 -7.62 -20.63 -17.72
C PHE A 287 -7.62 -19.86 -19.04
N ARG A 288 -6.53 -19.19 -19.38
CA ARG A 288 -6.38 -18.45 -20.65
C ARG A 288 -6.46 -19.40 -21.85
N ASP A 289 -5.85 -20.58 -21.74
CA ASP A 289 -5.90 -21.59 -22.82
C ASP A 289 -7.32 -22.06 -23.13
N LYS A 290 -8.18 -22.18 -22.12
CA LYS A 290 -9.60 -22.51 -22.31
C LYS A 290 -10.38 -21.44 -23.07
N LEU A 291 -9.93 -20.20 -23.02
CA LEU A 291 -10.63 -19.06 -23.57
C LEU A 291 -9.98 -18.49 -24.82
N LYS A 292 -8.80 -18.96 -25.23
CA LYS A 292 -8.01 -18.37 -26.33
C LYS A 292 -8.79 -18.18 -27.62
N ASP A 293 -9.69 -19.12 -27.95
CA ASP A 293 -10.47 -19.08 -29.18
C ASP A 293 -11.74 -18.20 -29.05
N LYS A 294 -12.03 -17.71 -27.82
CA LYS A 294 -13.17 -16.81 -27.56
C LYS A 294 -12.76 -15.34 -27.56
N PHE A 295 -11.47 -15.05 -27.54
CA PHE A 295 -10.99 -13.67 -27.69
C PHE A 295 -11.03 -13.28 -29.15
N THR A 296 -11.76 -12.22 -29.45
CA THR A 296 -11.68 -11.59 -30.76
C THR A 296 -10.57 -10.54 -30.72
N ILE A 297 -9.79 -10.47 -31.81
CA ILE A 297 -8.72 -9.47 -31.91
C ILE A 297 -9.38 -8.09 -31.89
N PRO A 298 -9.04 -7.21 -30.93
CA PRO A 298 -9.54 -5.85 -30.94
C PRO A 298 -9.18 -5.20 -32.27
N PRO A 299 -10.03 -4.33 -32.84
CA PRO A 299 -9.69 -3.57 -34.03
C PRO A 299 -8.36 -2.85 -33.77
N LYS A 300 -7.45 -2.88 -34.75
CA LYS A 300 -6.12 -2.24 -34.64
C LYS A 300 -6.29 -0.81 -34.14
N CYS A 301 -5.92 -0.60 -32.91
CA CYS A 301 -5.94 0.75 -32.38
C CYS A 301 -4.90 1.60 -33.11
N THR A 302 -5.34 2.63 -33.77
CA THR A 302 -4.47 3.56 -34.51
C THR A 302 -4.27 4.89 -33.78
N ARG A 303 -5.09 5.17 -32.74
CA ARG A 303 -5.00 6.42 -31.96
C ARG A 303 -5.75 6.26 -30.64
N ASN A 304 -5.15 6.73 -29.53
CA ASN A 304 -5.74 6.70 -28.18
C ASN A 304 -6.19 5.28 -27.76
N CYS A 305 -5.30 4.31 -27.86
CA CYS A 305 -5.55 2.93 -27.46
C CYS A 305 -5.78 2.85 -25.96
N GLY A 306 -7.03 2.76 -25.54
CA GLY A 306 -7.48 2.81 -24.14
C GLY A 306 -8.77 3.60 -23.96
N VAL A 307 -9.19 4.33 -24.98
CA VAL A 307 -10.50 4.97 -25.01
C VAL A 307 -11.38 4.21 -26.01
N PRO A 308 -12.48 3.60 -25.59
CA PRO A 308 -13.43 2.98 -26.51
C PRO A 308 -13.90 3.99 -27.53
N ALA A 309 -14.01 3.60 -28.81
CA ALA A 309 -14.73 4.41 -29.78
C ALA A 309 -16.18 4.55 -29.31
N PRO A 310 -16.78 5.76 -29.39
CA PRO A 310 -18.18 5.92 -29.10
C PRO A 310 -19.00 4.96 -29.98
N ALA A 311 -19.90 4.21 -29.36
CA ALA A 311 -20.84 3.38 -30.09
C ALA A 311 -21.66 4.29 -31.03
N ASN A 312 -21.63 4.03 -32.34
CA ASN A 312 -22.49 4.67 -33.30
C ASN A 312 -23.92 4.19 -33.15
#